data_1808587223a67dd5fcca965bb19c2abe
#
_entry.id   1808587223a67dd5fcca965bb19c2abe
#
_cell.length_a   1.000
_cell.length_b   1.000
_cell.length_c   1.000
_cell.angle_alpha   90.00
_cell.angle_beta   90.00
_cell.angle_gamma   90.00
#
_symmetry.space_group_name_H-M   'P 1'
#
loop_
_entity.id
_entity.type
_entity.pdbx_description
1 polymer ?
#
loop_
_entity_poly.entity_id
_entity_poly.type
_entity_poly.pdbx_seq_one_letter_code
_entity_poly.pdbx_strand_id
1 'polypeptide(L)'
;KVQISEAIKNKKMRRNFVLTHPMAGTEFSGPWAAKANLFTSKVSILCDVDKSDNEAVLLVEKFYDMLNMSIIRMSSLDHDIHAAYVSHISHISSFALALTVLEKEKDEKQIFNLASGGFDSTVRLAKSSAAMWTPIFNQNKNNLLPVIDTYIEKLNLLKNSIEQNNF
;
A
#
# COMPACT_ATOMS: atom_id res chain seq x y z
N LYS A 1 3.49 -1.00 -10.91
CA LYS A 1 4.83 -1.12 -11.54
C LYS A 1 4.75 -1.61 -12.97
N VAL A 2 3.81 -2.50 -13.30
CA VAL A 2 3.62 -3.00 -14.69
C VAL A 2 3.49 -1.86 -15.68
N GLN A 3 2.64 -0.85 -15.43
CA GLN A 3 2.47 0.29 -16.34
C GLN A 3 3.77 1.04 -16.61
N ILE A 4 4.62 1.23 -15.58
CA ILE A 4 5.91 1.90 -15.75
C ILE A 4 6.86 1.01 -16.56
N SER A 5 6.93 -0.29 -16.23
CA SER A 5 7.76 -1.26 -16.96
C SER A 5 7.42 -1.28 -18.45
N GLU A 6 6.13 -1.30 -18.80
CA GLU A 6 5.65 -1.24 -20.18
C GLU A 6 5.95 0.09 -20.88
N ALA A 7 5.76 1.21 -20.18
CA ALA A 7 6.00 2.55 -20.74
C ALA A 7 7.47 2.77 -21.14
N ILE A 8 8.42 2.09 -20.50
CA ILE A 8 9.85 2.26 -20.74
C ILE A 8 10.49 1.11 -21.53
N LYS A 9 9.78 -0.01 -21.80
CA LYS A 9 10.36 -1.23 -22.36
C LYS A 9 11.15 -1.02 -23.65
N ASN A 10 10.69 -0.10 -24.50
CA ASN A 10 11.30 0.23 -25.80
C ASN A 10 12.13 1.52 -25.77
N LYS A 11 12.36 2.09 -24.57
CA LYS A 11 13.17 3.32 -24.47
C LYS A 11 14.66 2.99 -24.44
N LYS A 12 15.49 3.82 -25.07
CA LYS A 12 16.95 3.68 -25.10
C LYS A 12 17.57 3.57 -23.70
N MET A 13 16.93 4.25 -22.73
CA MET A 13 17.36 4.26 -21.32
C MET A 13 16.93 3.03 -20.52
N ARG A 14 16.17 2.08 -21.10
CA ARG A 14 15.59 0.95 -20.32
C ARG A 14 16.64 0.18 -19.52
N ARG A 15 17.80 -0.03 -20.10
CA ARG A 15 18.89 -0.79 -19.44
C ARG A 15 19.47 -0.07 -18.22
N ASN A 16 19.47 1.26 -18.22
CA ASN A 16 19.95 2.08 -17.10
C ASN A 16 18.84 2.41 -16.08
N PHE A 17 17.63 1.93 -16.31
CA PHE A 17 16.49 2.19 -15.43
C PHE A 17 16.21 0.98 -14.54
N VAL A 18 16.33 1.14 -13.23
CA VAL A 18 16.00 0.13 -12.23
C VAL A 18 14.65 0.49 -11.60
N LEU A 19 13.68 -0.39 -11.75
CA LEU A 19 12.33 -0.18 -11.24
C LEU A 19 12.25 -0.55 -9.76
N THR A 20 12.07 0.44 -8.89
CA THR A 20 12.12 0.24 -7.45
C THR A 20 10.87 0.73 -6.72
N HIS A 21 10.65 0.22 -5.50
CA HIS A 21 9.63 0.70 -4.57
C HIS A 21 10.11 0.55 -3.12
N PRO A 22 10.62 1.61 -2.49
CA PRO A 22 10.86 1.61 -1.06
C PRO A 22 9.52 1.57 -0.32
N MET A 23 9.29 0.51 0.46
CA MET A 23 8.09 0.32 1.27
C MET A 23 8.20 1.14 2.57
N ALA A 24 8.24 2.45 2.42
CA ALA A 24 8.39 3.40 3.50
C ALA A 24 7.44 4.58 3.29
N GLY A 25 6.82 5.04 4.37
CA GLY A 25 5.87 6.14 4.32
C GLY A 25 5.13 6.31 5.65
N THR A 26 4.42 7.39 5.75
CA THR A 26 3.50 7.69 6.84
C THR A 26 2.16 8.14 6.24
N GLU A 27 1.13 8.25 7.06
CA GLU A 27 -0.17 8.81 6.68
C GLU A 27 -0.13 10.32 6.39
N PHE A 28 0.95 10.99 6.80
CA PHE A 28 1.17 12.41 6.57
C PHE A 28 1.91 12.67 5.26
N SER A 29 1.81 13.89 4.74
CA SER A 29 2.45 14.31 3.50
C SER A 29 3.14 15.68 3.63
N GLY A 30 4.00 15.98 2.67
CA GLY A 30 4.74 17.24 2.62
C GLY A 30 6.01 17.27 3.47
N PRO A 31 6.80 18.35 3.40
CA PRO A 31 8.13 18.43 4.05
C PRO A 31 8.07 18.34 5.58
N TRP A 32 6.98 18.76 6.19
CA TRP A 32 6.78 18.68 7.65
C TRP A 32 6.57 17.25 8.17
N ALA A 33 6.27 16.31 7.29
CA ALA A 33 6.16 14.88 7.61
C ALA A 33 7.50 14.13 7.48
N ALA A 34 8.59 14.79 7.10
CA ALA A 34 9.90 14.19 6.91
C ALA A 34 10.44 13.61 8.21
N LYS A 35 11.02 12.39 8.13
CA LYS A 35 11.68 11.71 9.24
C LYS A 35 13.06 11.24 8.78
N ALA A 36 14.10 11.56 9.55
CA ALA A 36 15.48 11.21 9.21
C ALA A 36 15.69 9.69 9.04
N ASN A 37 14.99 8.88 9.82
CA ASN A 37 15.09 7.41 9.81
C ASN A 37 13.95 6.72 9.07
N LEU A 38 13.25 7.40 8.15
CA LEU A 38 12.06 6.88 7.45
C LEU A 38 12.33 5.54 6.74
N PHE A 39 13.51 5.37 6.18
CA PHE A 39 13.90 4.20 5.38
C PHE A 39 14.57 3.09 6.21
N THR A 40 15.10 3.41 7.38
CA THR A 40 15.87 2.47 8.21
C THR A 40 15.04 1.22 8.55
N SER A 41 15.62 0.04 8.31
CA SER A 41 14.99 -1.28 8.53
C SER A 41 13.70 -1.51 7.72
N LYS A 42 13.50 -0.76 6.64
CA LYS A 42 12.40 -0.96 5.70
C LYS A 42 12.84 -1.80 4.51
N VAL A 43 11.86 -2.29 3.76
CA VAL A 43 12.08 -3.07 2.53
C VAL A 43 12.07 -2.15 1.33
N SER A 44 12.99 -2.34 0.40
CA SER A 44 12.90 -1.84 -0.98
C SER A 44 12.68 -3.01 -1.93
N ILE A 45 11.69 -2.89 -2.80
CA ILE A 45 11.39 -3.88 -3.82
C ILE A 45 12.05 -3.44 -5.12
N LEU A 46 12.85 -4.31 -5.74
CA LEU A 46 13.42 -4.13 -7.07
C LEU A 46 12.66 -5.03 -8.04
N CYS A 47 12.06 -4.41 -9.07
CA CYS A 47 11.25 -5.13 -10.05
C CYS A 47 11.97 -5.27 -11.38
N ASP A 48 11.77 -6.42 -12.06
CA ASP A 48 12.26 -6.69 -13.42
C ASP A 48 13.75 -6.36 -13.59
N VAL A 49 14.59 -6.75 -12.63
CA VAL A 49 16.03 -6.44 -12.62
C VAL A 49 16.78 -7.09 -13.79
N ASP A 50 16.27 -8.18 -14.32
CA ASP A 50 16.75 -8.87 -15.51
C ASP A 50 16.74 -8.00 -16.77
N LYS A 51 15.90 -6.98 -16.78
CA LYS A 51 15.77 -6.00 -17.87
C LYS A 51 16.70 -4.78 -17.71
N SER A 52 17.50 -4.73 -16.67
CA SER A 52 18.42 -3.63 -16.34
C SER A 52 19.88 -4.10 -16.41
N ASP A 53 20.80 -3.18 -16.68
CA ASP A 53 22.23 -3.50 -16.64
C ASP A 53 22.67 -3.78 -15.19
N ASN A 54 23.54 -4.76 -15.01
CA ASN A 54 24.05 -5.17 -13.71
C ASN A 54 24.68 -4.02 -12.93
N GLU A 55 25.41 -3.12 -13.60
CA GLU A 55 26.02 -1.95 -12.97
C GLU A 55 24.97 -1.00 -12.40
N ALA A 56 23.86 -0.79 -13.12
CA ALA A 56 22.76 0.04 -12.65
C ALA A 56 22.07 -0.61 -11.45
N VAL A 57 21.85 -1.92 -11.47
CA VAL A 57 21.27 -2.66 -10.34
C VAL A 57 22.17 -2.56 -9.11
N LEU A 58 23.48 -2.83 -9.26
CA LEU A 58 24.44 -2.75 -8.15
C LEU A 58 24.53 -1.35 -7.55
N LEU A 59 24.44 -0.31 -8.37
CA LEU A 59 24.43 1.08 -7.87
C LEU A 59 23.19 1.34 -7.01
N VAL A 60 22.03 0.88 -7.44
CA VAL A 60 20.77 1.03 -6.70
C VAL A 60 20.77 0.21 -5.42
N GLU A 61 21.34 -0.99 -5.44
CA GLU A 61 21.48 -1.83 -4.24
C GLU A 61 22.38 -1.16 -3.20
N LYS A 62 23.54 -0.64 -3.61
CA LYS A 62 24.40 0.16 -2.71
C LYS A 62 23.68 1.37 -2.12
N PHE A 63 22.87 2.06 -2.92
CA PHE A 63 22.09 3.19 -2.44
C PHE A 63 21.10 2.77 -1.33
N TYR A 64 20.38 1.67 -1.50
CA TYR A 64 19.44 1.18 -0.47
C TYR A 64 20.18 0.60 0.76
N ASP A 65 21.33 -0.01 0.56
CA ASP A 65 22.17 -0.47 1.67
C ASP A 65 22.64 0.71 2.56
N MET A 66 23.06 1.82 1.96
CA MET A 66 23.40 3.06 2.68
C MET A 66 22.23 3.62 3.50
N LEU A 67 20.98 3.35 3.10
CA LEU A 67 19.76 3.70 3.84
C LEU A 67 19.36 2.65 4.88
N ASN A 68 20.16 1.59 5.06
CA ASN A 68 19.85 0.43 5.92
C ASN A 68 18.51 -0.22 5.56
N MET A 69 18.22 -0.37 4.27
CA MET A 69 17.04 -1.07 3.76
C MET A 69 17.37 -2.51 3.35
N SER A 70 16.45 -3.44 3.58
CA SER A 70 16.54 -4.78 2.98
C SER A 70 15.95 -4.78 1.58
N ILE A 71 16.50 -5.64 0.69
CA ILE A 71 16.08 -5.70 -0.70
C ILE A 71 15.33 -7.00 -0.98
N ILE A 72 14.18 -6.88 -1.65
CA ILE A 72 13.41 -8.00 -2.21
C ILE A 72 13.34 -7.80 -3.73
N ARG A 73 13.56 -8.87 -4.50
CA ARG A 73 13.45 -8.85 -5.96
C ARG A 73 12.23 -9.64 -6.39
N MET A 74 11.45 -9.10 -7.33
CA MET A 74 10.29 -9.77 -7.92
C MET A 74 9.96 -9.20 -9.29
N SER A 75 9.02 -9.80 -10.01
CA SER A 75 8.48 -9.19 -11.23
C SER A 75 7.62 -7.96 -10.90
N SER A 76 7.45 -7.06 -11.88
CA SER A 76 6.53 -5.93 -11.74
C SER A 76 5.08 -6.40 -11.58
N LEU A 77 4.72 -7.56 -12.15
CA LEU A 77 3.40 -8.17 -12.01
C LEU A 77 3.16 -8.66 -10.57
N ASP A 78 4.09 -9.43 -10.00
CA ASP A 78 3.98 -9.90 -8.63
C ASP A 78 3.95 -8.75 -7.64
N HIS A 79 4.76 -7.70 -7.89
CA HIS A 79 4.69 -6.48 -7.09
C HIS A 79 3.27 -5.88 -7.04
N ASP A 80 2.64 -5.72 -8.20
CA ASP A 80 1.32 -5.08 -8.28
C ASP A 80 0.23 -5.95 -7.63
N ILE A 81 0.33 -7.28 -7.76
CA ILE A 81 -0.53 -8.24 -7.06
C ILE A 81 -0.31 -8.14 -5.53
N HIS A 82 0.94 -8.27 -5.07
CA HIS A 82 1.24 -8.24 -3.64
C HIS A 82 0.88 -6.90 -2.99
N ALA A 83 1.10 -5.78 -3.69
CA ALA A 83 0.71 -4.46 -3.21
C ALA A 83 -0.81 -4.33 -3.00
N ALA A 84 -1.63 -5.00 -3.83
CA ALA A 84 -3.07 -5.03 -3.63
C ALA A 84 -3.45 -5.70 -2.30
N TYR A 85 -2.78 -6.81 -1.93
CA TYR A 85 -3.06 -7.57 -0.70
C TYR A 85 -2.50 -6.95 0.57
N VAL A 86 -1.34 -6.29 0.54
CA VAL A 86 -0.69 -5.82 1.78
C VAL A 86 -0.84 -4.33 2.02
N SER A 87 -1.10 -3.55 0.99
CA SER A 87 -1.15 -2.09 1.07
C SER A 87 -2.51 -1.54 0.66
N HIS A 88 -2.98 -1.85 -0.55
CA HIS A 88 -4.18 -1.21 -1.09
C HIS A 88 -5.43 -1.61 -0.31
N ILE A 89 -5.62 -2.90 0.00
CA ILE A 89 -6.78 -3.35 0.78
C ILE A 89 -6.75 -2.78 2.20
N SER A 90 -5.56 -2.59 2.80
CA SER A 90 -5.44 -2.00 4.14
C SER A 90 -5.95 -0.55 4.16
N HIS A 91 -5.71 0.22 3.10
CA HIS A 91 -6.26 1.57 2.98
C HIS A 91 -7.77 1.54 2.71
N ILE A 92 -8.24 0.67 1.82
CA ILE A 92 -9.68 0.49 1.52
C ILE A 92 -10.45 0.12 2.80
N SER A 93 -9.97 -0.86 3.58
CA SER A 93 -10.62 -1.27 4.82
C SER A 93 -10.65 -0.15 5.86
N SER A 94 -9.55 0.61 5.98
CA SER A 94 -9.45 1.76 6.86
C SER A 94 -10.41 2.88 6.45
N PHE A 95 -10.52 3.19 5.16
CA PHE A 95 -11.50 4.14 4.63
C PHE A 95 -12.92 3.67 4.86
N ALA A 96 -13.23 2.40 4.56
CA ALA A 96 -14.57 1.84 4.72
C ALA A 96 -15.02 1.89 6.19
N LEU A 97 -14.14 1.49 7.14
CA LEU A 97 -14.44 1.54 8.56
C LEU A 97 -14.66 2.98 9.04
N ALA A 98 -13.79 3.91 8.64
CA ALA A 98 -13.93 5.31 9.00
C ALA A 98 -15.25 5.90 8.48
N LEU A 99 -15.63 5.63 7.24
CA LEU A 99 -16.88 6.07 6.64
C LEU A 99 -18.09 5.48 7.36
N THR A 100 -18.05 4.19 7.72
CA THR A 100 -19.12 3.52 8.48
C THR A 100 -19.38 4.22 9.82
N VAL A 101 -18.33 4.54 10.55
CA VAL A 101 -18.46 5.22 11.85
C VAL A 101 -18.90 6.68 11.69
N LEU A 102 -18.35 7.40 10.70
CA LEU A 102 -18.73 8.78 10.39
C LEU A 102 -20.19 8.91 9.98
N GLU A 103 -20.72 7.93 9.24
CA GLU A 103 -22.13 7.92 8.88
C GLU A 103 -23.03 7.81 10.11
N LYS A 104 -22.70 6.92 11.03
CA LYS A 104 -23.48 6.73 12.27
C LYS A 104 -23.36 7.91 13.23
N GLU A 105 -22.19 8.55 13.33
CA GLU A 105 -21.96 9.74 14.18
C GLU A 105 -22.85 10.93 13.80
N LYS A 106 -23.35 11.00 12.57
CA LYS A 106 -24.32 12.04 12.15
C LYS A 106 -25.63 11.96 12.93
N ASP A 107 -26.06 10.73 13.24
CA ASP A 107 -27.34 10.45 13.91
C ASP A 107 -27.16 10.32 15.43
N GLU A 108 -26.03 9.77 15.88
CA GLU A 108 -25.73 9.50 17.28
C GLU A 108 -24.41 10.17 17.69
N LYS A 109 -24.49 11.45 18.01
CA LYS A 109 -23.35 12.22 18.54
C LYS A 109 -22.86 11.60 19.83
N GLN A 110 -21.63 11.20 19.89
CA GLN A 110 -20.85 10.65 21.01
C GLN A 110 -20.15 9.32 20.68
N ILE A 111 -20.35 8.76 19.49
CA ILE A 111 -19.64 7.52 19.10
C ILE A 111 -18.13 7.75 19.18
N PHE A 112 -17.65 8.92 18.72
CA PHE A 112 -16.23 9.27 18.81
C PHE A 112 -15.73 9.44 20.25
N ASN A 113 -16.58 9.74 21.21
CA ASN A 113 -16.18 9.82 22.61
C ASN A 113 -15.81 8.44 23.19
N LEU A 114 -16.30 7.38 22.57
CA LEU A 114 -15.96 5.99 22.90
C LEU A 114 -14.75 5.47 22.08
N ALA A 115 -14.31 6.23 21.08
CA ALA A 115 -13.17 5.84 20.26
C ALA A 115 -11.91 5.81 21.11
N SER A 116 -11.27 4.65 21.13
CA SER A 116 -10.02 4.41 21.87
C SER A 116 -8.88 4.09 20.91
N GLY A 117 -7.70 3.83 21.46
CA GLY A 117 -6.48 3.54 20.67
C GLY A 117 -6.64 2.41 19.64
N GLY A 118 -7.53 1.44 19.90
CA GLY A 118 -7.84 0.37 18.94
C GLY A 118 -8.49 0.90 17.67
N PHE A 119 -9.52 1.76 17.81
CA PHE A 119 -10.16 2.40 16.66
C PHE A 119 -9.18 3.32 15.93
N ASP A 120 -8.48 4.22 16.64
CA ASP A 120 -7.55 5.17 16.02
C ASP A 120 -6.44 4.45 15.22
N SER A 121 -5.89 3.36 15.75
CA SER A 121 -4.87 2.57 15.04
C SER A 121 -5.44 1.91 13.77
N THR A 122 -6.68 1.42 13.80
CA THR A 122 -7.32 0.74 12.67
C THR A 122 -7.70 1.72 11.55
N VAL A 123 -8.18 2.92 11.90
CA VAL A 123 -8.54 3.95 10.91
C VAL A 123 -7.40 4.91 10.58
N ARG A 124 -6.21 4.69 11.12
CA ARG A 124 -5.05 5.56 10.91
C ARG A 124 -4.78 5.85 9.44
N LEU A 125 -4.89 4.85 8.58
CA LEU A 125 -4.65 4.99 7.15
C LEU A 125 -5.75 5.80 6.43
N ALA A 126 -6.93 5.97 7.02
CA ALA A 126 -7.98 6.84 6.48
C ALA A 126 -7.62 8.33 6.52
N LYS A 127 -6.59 8.70 7.30
CA LYS A 127 -6.02 10.06 7.32
C LYS A 127 -5.16 10.36 6.08
N SER A 128 -4.90 9.37 5.24
CA SER A 128 -4.08 9.52 4.02
C SER A 128 -4.80 10.32 2.95
N SER A 129 -4.00 11.00 2.10
CA SER A 129 -4.52 11.85 1.03
C SER A 129 -5.28 11.06 -0.04
N ALA A 130 -6.55 11.37 -0.25
CA ALA A 130 -7.36 10.80 -1.32
C ALA A 130 -6.77 11.12 -2.72
N ALA A 131 -6.21 12.31 -2.90
CA ALA A 131 -5.57 12.71 -4.17
C ALA A 131 -4.37 11.81 -4.51
N MET A 132 -3.66 11.30 -3.52
CA MET A 132 -2.57 10.33 -3.72
C MET A 132 -3.10 8.93 -3.99
N TRP A 133 -4.11 8.47 -3.25
CA TRP A 133 -4.57 7.08 -3.32
C TRP A 133 -5.47 6.79 -4.51
N THR A 134 -6.28 7.75 -4.97
CA THR A 134 -7.16 7.58 -6.13
C THR A 134 -6.41 7.09 -7.37
N PRO A 135 -5.32 7.74 -7.83
CA PRO A 135 -4.56 7.23 -8.98
C PRO A 135 -3.89 5.87 -8.72
N ILE A 136 -3.45 5.58 -7.48
CA ILE A 136 -2.86 4.29 -7.11
C ILE A 136 -3.90 3.17 -7.29
N PHE A 137 -5.10 3.34 -6.76
CA PHE A 137 -6.18 2.36 -6.91
C PHE A 137 -6.59 2.18 -8.37
N ASN A 138 -6.74 3.27 -9.12
CA ASN A 138 -7.09 3.22 -10.54
C ASN A 138 -6.04 2.49 -11.38
N GLN A 139 -4.75 2.70 -11.10
CA GLN A 139 -3.67 2.03 -11.82
C GLN A 139 -3.58 0.53 -11.52
N ASN A 140 -3.97 0.11 -10.34
CA ASN A 140 -3.92 -1.29 -9.92
C ASN A 140 -5.30 -1.95 -9.77
N LYS A 141 -6.34 -1.37 -10.37
CA LYS A 141 -7.73 -1.81 -10.18
C LYS A 141 -7.96 -3.28 -10.50
N ASN A 142 -7.32 -3.80 -11.55
CA ASN A 142 -7.52 -5.17 -12.00
C ASN A 142 -7.02 -6.21 -10.97
N ASN A 143 -6.00 -5.87 -10.18
CA ASN A 143 -5.53 -6.70 -9.07
C ASN A 143 -6.30 -6.40 -7.78
N LEU A 144 -6.74 -5.17 -7.59
CA LEU A 144 -7.40 -4.74 -6.35
C LEU A 144 -8.85 -5.19 -6.25
N LEU A 145 -9.63 -5.16 -7.33
CA LEU A 145 -11.04 -5.54 -7.30
C LEU A 145 -11.27 -6.97 -6.78
N PRO A 146 -10.56 -8.02 -7.26
CA PRO A 146 -10.71 -9.37 -6.70
C PRO A 146 -10.34 -9.47 -5.21
N VAL A 147 -9.38 -8.65 -4.74
CA VAL A 147 -9.02 -8.61 -3.32
C VAL A 147 -10.14 -8.00 -2.48
N ILE A 148 -10.81 -6.96 -3.00
CA ILE A 148 -11.98 -6.36 -2.35
C ILE A 148 -13.13 -7.37 -2.27
N ASP A 149 -13.41 -8.10 -3.35
CA ASP A 149 -14.46 -9.12 -3.37
C ASP A 149 -14.18 -10.19 -2.30
N THR A 150 -12.94 -10.70 -2.24
CA THR A 150 -12.53 -11.65 -1.20
C THR A 150 -12.68 -11.06 0.20
N TYR A 151 -12.35 -9.78 0.39
CA TYR A 151 -12.49 -9.12 1.70
C TYR A 151 -13.96 -9.00 2.12
N ILE A 152 -14.86 -8.67 1.20
CA ILE A 152 -16.32 -8.64 1.42
C ILE A 152 -16.84 -10.04 1.80
N GLU A 153 -16.39 -11.09 1.12
CA GLU A 153 -16.72 -12.47 1.47
C GLU A 153 -16.31 -12.82 2.91
N LYS A 154 -15.10 -12.42 3.34
CA LYS A 154 -14.64 -12.65 4.72
C LYS A 154 -15.46 -11.88 5.74
N LEU A 155 -15.85 -10.63 5.45
CA LEU A 155 -16.75 -9.87 6.31
C LEU A 155 -18.14 -10.54 6.43
N ASN A 156 -18.68 -11.04 5.34
CA ASN A 156 -19.94 -11.78 5.36
C ASN A 156 -19.85 -13.08 6.16
N LEU A 157 -18.74 -13.81 6.07
CA LEU A 157 -18.51 -15.01 6.91
C LEU A 157 -18.49 -14.64 8.39
N LEU A 158 -17.79 -13.59 8.80
CA LEU A 158 -17.75 -13.12 10.18
C LEU A 158 -19.15 -12.69 10.65
N LYS A 159 -19.88 -11.94 9.83
CA LYS A 159 -21.26 -11.55 10.13
C LYS A 159 -22.15 -12.77 10.39
N ASN A 160 -22.11 -13.75 9.50
CA ASN A 160 -22.90 -14.98 9.65
C ASN A 160 -22.51 -15.76 10.92
N SER A 161 -21.21 -15.82 11.25
CA SER A 161 -20.75 -16.47 12.50
C SER A 161 -21.31 -15.76 13.74
N ILE A 162 -21.37 -14.43 13.73
CA ILE A 162 -21.98 -13.64 14.82
C ILE A 162 -23.47 -13.94 14.92
N GLU A 163 -24.19 -13.93 13.78
CA GLU A 163 -25.64 -14.20 13.76
C GLU A 163 -25.98 -15.61 14.29
N GLN A 164 -25.11 -16.58 14.07
CA GLN A 164 -25.30 -17.98 14.50
C GLN A 164 -24.69 -18.27 15.87
N ASN A 165 -24.12 -17.30 16.59
CA ASN A 165 -23.35 -17.48 17.82
C ASN A 165 -22.26 -18.57 17.70
N ASN A 166 -21.65 -18.68 16.53
CA ASN A 166 -20.60 -19.67 16.21
C ASN A 166 -19.32 -18.94 15.79
N PHE A 167 -18.51 -18.57 16.77
CA PHE A 167 -17.25 -17.83 16.59
C PHE A 167 -16.06 -18.73 16.81
#